data_7ad62da71577267648a4b03548d745bd
#
_entry.id   7ad62da71577267648a4b03548d745bd
#
_cell.length_a   1.000
_cell.length_b   1.000
_cell.length_c   1.000
_cell.angle_alpha   90.00
_cell.angle_beta   90.00
_cell.angle_gamma   90.00
#
_symmetry.space_group_name_H-M   'P 1'
#
loop_
_entity.id
_entity.type
_entity.pdbx_description
1 polymer ?
#
loop_
_entity_poly.entity_id
_entity_poly.type
_entity_poly.pdbx_seq_one_letter_code
_entity_poly.pdbx_strand_id
1 'polypeptide(L)'
;AWLAVQALDGTEAYTRAGALDLDAEGNLVTKNGQQVVGDGGPITVPAGTRASIAPDGTVSASRDDGTSAVVGRLKLVTPEAPLQRGTDGLFRAVDGELPADANARVQDGALEGSNVSAVETMVAMITAARQFEHQMKMLQTAERQEQQAMRLLTPNGM
;
A
#
# COMPACT_ATOMS: atom_id res chain seq x y z
N ALA A 1 3.94 13.70 1.40
CA ALA A 1 5.03 13.20 2.27
C ALA A 1 4.98 11.68 2.36
N TRP A 2 6.12 11.07 2.60
CA TRP A 2 6.29 9.65 2.80
C TRP A 2 6.84 9.39 4.19
N LEU A 3 6.45 8.29 4.80
CA LEU A 3 6.93 7.85 6.10
C LEU A 3 8.13 6.91 5.90
N ALA A 4 9.22 7.16 6.60
CA ALA A 4 10.38 6.27 6.61
C ALA A 4 10.13 5.07 7.53
N VAL A 5 10.42 3.89 7.04
CA VAL A 5 10.32 2.61 7.76
C VAL A 5 11.56 1.77 7.52
N GLN A 6 11.85 0.86 8.42
CA GLN A 6 12.88 -0.14 8.23
C GLN A 6 12.30 -1.35 7.52
N ALA A 7 12.81 -1.67 6.36
CA ALA A 7 12.46 -2.89 5.65
C ALA A 7 13.05 -4.13 6.33
N LEU A 8 12.57 -5.33 5.96
CA LEU A 8 13.02 -6.59 6.55
C LEU A 8 14.51 -6.87 6.29
N ASP A 9 15.09 -6.29 5.24
CA ASP A 9 16.51 -6.36 4.93
C ASP A 9 17.37 -5.36 5.72
N GLY A 10 16.77 -4.58 6.61
CA GLY A 10 17.40 -3.56 7.43
C GLY A 10 17.63 -2.22 6.74
N THR A 11 17.27 -2.09 5.46
CA THR A 11 17.38 -0.83 4.72
C THR A 11 16.23 0.12 5.01
N GLU A 12 16.47 1.42 4.85
CA GLU A 12 15.41 2.42 4.92
C GLU A 12 14.55 2.34 3.65
N ALA A 13 13.25 2.33 3.85
CA ALA A 13 12.27 2.35 2.79
C ALA A 13 11.12 3.30 3.16
N TYR A 14 10.26 3.58 2.21
CA TYR A 14 9.22 4.60 2.35
C TYR A 14 7.86 4.01 2.07
N THR A 15 6.87 4.49 2.84
CA THR A 15 5.47 4.09 2.67
C THR A 15 4.53 5.27 2.88
N ARG A 16 3.35 5.21 2.30
CA ARG A 16 2.24 6.12 2.61
C ARG A 16 1.20 5.46 3.53
N ALA A 17 1.41 4.21 3.91
CA ALA A 17 0.56 3.49 4.85
C ALA A 17 0.75 4.05 6.26
N GLY A 18 -0.13 4.96 6.66
CA GLY A 18 -0.11 5.64 7.95
C GLY A 18 -0.84 4.90 9.08
N ALA A 19 -1.30 3.67 8.85
CA ALA A 19 -1.87 2.85 9.92
C ALA A 19 -0.74 2.29 10.78
N LEU A 20 -0.50 2.92 11.93
CA LEU A 20 0.56 2.58 12.86
C LEU A 20 0.00 1.86 14.09
N ASP A 21 0.81 1.01 14.68
CA ASP A 21 0.51 0.23 15.87
C ASP A 21 1.77 0.15 16.76
N LEU A 22 1.65 -0.43 17.93
CA LEU A 22 2.77 -0.70 18.82
C LEU A 22 2.98 -2.22 18.89
N ASP A 23 4.22 -2.65 18.75
CA ASP A 23 4.57 -4.04 18.95
C ASP A 23 4.66 -4.39 20.45
N ALA A 24 4.96 -5.66 20.77
CA ALA A 24 5.04 -6.14 22.13
C ALA A 24 6.16 -5.46 22.96
N GLU A 25 7.17 -4.96 22.28
CA GLU A 25 8.31 -4.22 22.86
C GLU A 25 8.06 -2.72 22.97
N GLY A 26 6.93 -2.23 22.45
CA GLY A 26 6.55 -0.82 22.44
C GLY A 26 7.13 -0.01 21.28
N ASN A 27 7.70 -0.68 20.28
CA ASN A 27 8.16 0.04 19.08
C ASN A 27 6.99 0.43 18.19
N LEU A 28 7.08 1.59 17.59
CA LEU A 28 6.10 2.04 16.61
C LEU A 28 6.30 1.30 15.29
N VAL A 29 5.28 0.58 14.86
CA VAL A 29 5.30 -0.26 13.65
C VAL A 29 4.13 0.06 12.75
N THR A 30 4.27 -0.23 11.45
CA THR A 30 3.14 -0.26 10.53
C THR A 30 2.29 -1.51 10.76
N LYS A 31 1.06 -1.54 10.25
CA LYS A 31 0.22 -2.74 10.29
C LYS A 31 0.87 -3.99 9.69
N ASN A 32 1.85 -3.80 8.80
CA ASN A 32 2.59 -4.89 8.19
C ASN A 32 3.83 -5.31 9.01
N GLY A 33 4.04 -4.71 10.19
CA GLY A 33 5.13 -5.04 11.09
C GLY A 33 6.47 -4.38 10.77
N GLN A 34 6.51 -3.42 9.83
CA GLN A 34 7.74 -2.65 9.58
C GLN A 34 7.92 -1.60 10.68
N GLN A 35 9.13 -1.52 11.23
CA GLN A 35 9.46 -0.55 12.24
C GLN A 35 9.53 0.86 11.66
N VAL A 36 8.88 1.80 12.32
CA VAL A 36 8.89 3.21 11.90
C VAL A 36 10.20 3.86 12.32
N VAL A 37 10.83 4.55 11.39
CA VAL A 37 12.08 5.28 11.62
C VAL A 37 11.77 6.73 11.95
N GLY A 38 12.32 7.21 13.04
CA GLY A 38 12.32 8.61 13.40
C GLY A 38 13.64 9.30 13.03
N ASP A 39 13.68 10.62 13.21
CA ASP A 39 14.89 11.42 12.96
C ASP A 39 16.11 10.97 13.79
N GLY A 40 15.87 10.34 14.95
CA GLY A 40 16.91 9.82 15.84
C GLY A 40 17.02 8.29 15.87
N GLY A 41 16.37 7.59 14.95
CA GLY A 41 16.30 6.12 14.92
C GLY A 41 14.91 5.57 15.21
N PRO A 42 14.79 4.29 15.57
CA PRO A 42 13.51 3.67 15.90
C PRO A 42 12.80 4.39 17.04
N ILE A 43 11.48 4.53 16.93
CA ILE A 43 10.65 5.18 17.95
C ILE A 43 10.06 4.13 18.87
N THR A 44 10.38 4.23 20.17
CA THR A 44 9.84 3.34 21.21
C THR A 44 8.95 4.12 22.17
N VAL A 45 7.75 3.63 22.39
CA VAL A 45 6.76 4.21 23.30
C VAL A 45 6.75 3.42 24.60
N PRO A 46 6.92 4.07 25.78
CA PRO A 46 6.93 3.37 27.05
C PRO A 46 5.63 2.62 27.31
N ALA A 47 5.72 1.44 27.91
CA ALA A 47 4.56 0.64 28.28
C ALA A 47 3.60 1.41 29.21
N GLY A 48 2.29 1.21 29.03
CA GLY A 48 1.27 1.89 29.83
C GLY A 48 1.05 3.35 29.45
N THR A 49 1.55 3.79 28.29
CA THR A 49 1.30 5.14 27.75
C THR A 49 0.50 5.06 26.45
N ARG A 50 -0.18 6.15 26.13
CA ARG A 50 -0.90 6.30 24.85
C ARG A 50 -0.07 7.17 23.93
N ALA A 51 0.23 6.67 22.73
CA ALA A 51 0.92 7.42 21.70
C ALA A 51 -0.03 8.41 21.00
N SER A 52 0.45 9.60 20.74
CA SER A 52 -0.19 10.61 19.90
C SER A 52 0.82 11.23 18.94
N ILE A 53 0.39 11.60 17.77
CA ILE A 53 1.25 12.14 16.71
C ILE A 53 0.78 13.55 16.40
N ALA A 54 1.67 14.52 16.56
CA ALA A 54 1.40 15.90 16.21
C ALA A 54 1.51 16.13 14.69
N PRO A 55 0.90 17.18 14.13
CA PRO A 55 0.94 17.45 12.69
C PRO A 55 2.34 17.61 12.09
N ASP A 56 3.33 17.95 12.90
CA ASP A 56 4.74 18.04 12.50
C ASP A 56 5.49 16.71 12.55
N GLY A 57 4.79 15.61 12.87
CA GLY A 57 5.37 14.28 13.03
C GLY A 57 5.94 13.99 14.42
N THR A 58 5.85 14.91 15.38
CA THR A 58 6.29 14.66 16.76
C THR A 58 5.42 13.59 17.41
N VAL A 59 6.05 12.54 17.95
CA VAL A 59 5.40 11.46 18.68
C VAL A 59 5.54 11.70 20.17
N SER A 60 4.41 11.77 20.87
CA SER A 60 4.35 11.95 22.30
C SER A 60 3.67 10.75 22.97
N ALA A 61 4.19 10.35 24.11
CA ALA A 61 3.60 9.35 24.98
C ALA A 61 2.93 10.02 26.17
N SER A 62 1.62 9.81 26.34
CA SER A 62 0.85 10.33 27.47
C SER A 62 0.42 9.22 28.40
N ARG A 63 0.52 9.47 29.71
CA ARG A 63 0.02 8.61 30.77
C ARG A 63 -1.38 9.03 31.21
N ASP A 64 -2.08 8.13 31.86
CA ASP A 64 -3.42 8.39 32.42
C ASP A 64 -3.42 9.46 33.52
N ASP A 65 -2.26 9.76 34.09
CA ASP A 65 -2.06 10.85 35.06
C ASP A 65 -1.98 12.26 34.41
N GLY A 66 -2.06 12.33 33.10
CA GLY A 66 -1.99 13.56 32.33
C GLY A 66 -0.56 14.03 31.96
N THR A 67 0.47 13.28 32.39
CA THR A 67 1.85 13.58 31.99
C THR A 67 2.09 13.12 30.54
N SER A 68 2.74 13.99 29.76
CA SER A 68 3.09 13.72 28.37
C SER A 68 4.57 13.98 28.12
N ALA A 69 5.24 13.11 27.42
CA ALA A 69 6.64 13.25 27.04
C ALA A 69 6.84 12.97 25.55
N VAL A 70 7.68 13.74 24.90
CA VAL A 70 8.09 13.49 23.53
C VAL A 70 9.01 12.27 23.50
N VAL A 71 8.68 11.26 22.69
CA VAL A 71 9.46 10.04 22.55
C VAL A 71 10.24 9.98 21.24
N GLY A 72 9.88 10.83 20.27
CA GLY A 72 10.59 10.93 19.00
C GLY A 72 9.84 11.78 18.00
N ARG A 73 10.37 11.86 16.80
CA ARG A 73 9.71 12.50 15.65
C ARG A 73 9.77 11.56 14.45
N LEU A 74 8.68 11.40 13.75
CA LEU A 74 8.62 10.63 12.53
C LEU A 74 9.55 11.21 11.47
N LYS A 75 10.35 10.38 10.82
CA LYS A 75 11.08 10.80 9.64
C LYS A 75 10.14 10.82 8.45
N LEU A 76 9.73 12.00 8.06
CA LEU A 76 8.90 12.25 6.89
C LEU A 76 9.80 12.77 5.78
N VAL A 77 9.58 12.26 4.56
CA VAL A 77 10.38 12.66 3.40
C VAL A 77 9.47 13.12 2.26
N THR A 78 9.95 14.06 1.48
CA THR A 78 9.32 14.49 0.25
C THR A 78 10.33 14.26 -0.89
N PRO A 79 10.19 13.16 -1.66
CA PRO A 79 11.14 12.83 -2.70
C PRO A 79 11.03 13.83 -3.86
N GLU A 80 12.18 14.29 -4.37
CA GLU A 80 12.26 15.12 -5.57
C GLU A 80 12.22 14.28 -6.85
N ALA A 81 12.62 13.01 -6.76
CA ALA A 81 12.60 12.04 -7.84
C ALA A 81 11.61 10.90 -7.54
N PRO A 82 11.08 10.22 -8.56
CA PRO A 82 10.20 9.08 -8.38
C PRO A 82 10.86 7.97 -7.56
N LEU A 83 10.13 7.46 -6.58
CA LEU A 83 10.55 6.30 -5.80
C LEU A 83 10.30 5.01 -6.59
N GLN A 84 11.18 4.03 -6.44
CA GLN A 84 11.00 2.70 -6.99
C GLN A 84 10.24 1.81 -6.01
N ARG A 85 9.21 1.14 -6.50
CA ARG A 85 8.46 0.18 -5.71
C ARG A 85 9.18 -1.16 -5.66
N GLY A 86 9.46 -1.64 -4.45
CA GLY A 86 9.98 -2.98 -4.22
C GLY A 86 8.90 -4.07 -4.26
N THR A 87 9.34 -5.31 -4.27
CA THR A 87 8.45 -6.50 -4.21
C THR A 87 7.76 -6.66 -2.85
N ASP A 88 8.30 -6.04 -1.81
CA ASP A 88 7.76 -5.97 -0.45
C ASP A 88 6.64 -4.90 -0.29
N GLY A 89 6.30 -4.19 -1.38
CA GLY A 89 5.31 -3.12 -1.37
C GLY A 89 5.80 -1.78 -0.83
N LEU A 90 7.05 -1.71 -0.38
CA LEU A 90 7.70 -0.48 0.06
C LEU A 90 8.34 0.24 -1.12
N PHE A 91 8.64 1.50 -0.93
CA PHE A 91 9.28 2.35 -1.93
C PHE A 91 10.67 2.73 -1.49
N ARG A 92 11.59 2.83 -2.43
CA ARG A 92 13.00 3.19 -2.19
C ARG A 92 13.44 4.28 -3.15
N ALA A 93 14.30 5.17 -2.68
CA ALA A 93 14.96 6.14 -3.55
C ALA A 93 16.14 5.47 -4.26
N VAL A 94 16.38 5.87 -5.51
CA VAL A 94 17.51 5.35 -6.31
C VAL A 94 18.84 5.78 -5.71
N ASP A 95 18.89 6.96 -5.13
CA ASP A 95 20.10 7.60 -4.60
C ASP A 95 20.37 7.26 -3.11
N GLY A 96 19.64 6.32 -2.54
CA GLY A 96 19.79 5.90 -1.15
C GLY A 96 18.79 6.55 -0.19
N GLU A 97 19.20 6.83 1.04
CA GLU A 97 18.32 7.40 2.07
C GLU A 97 18.04 8.88 1.79
N LEU A 98 16.77 9.26 1.92
CA LEU A 98 16.33 10.63 1.73
C LEU A 98 16.45 11.42 3.05
N PRO A 99 16.75 12.72 2.98
CA PRO A 99 16.75 13.59 4.15
C PRO A 99 15.32 13.80 4.67
N ALA A 100 15.18 13.99 5.97
CA ALA A 100 13.91 14.36 6.58
C ALA A 100 13.46 15.75 6.10
N ASP A 101 12.18 15.87 5.79
CA ASP A 101 11.54 17.13 5.39
C ASP A 101 10.84 17.76 6.60
N ALA A 102 11.42 18.81 7.14
CA ALA A 102 10.87 19.55 8.28
C ALA A 102 9.53 20.24 8.00
N ASN A 103 9.19 20.44 6.73
CA ASN A 103 7.93 21.06 6.30
C ASN A 103 6.83 20.02 6.05
N ALA A 104 7.18 18.74 5.97
CA ALA A 104 6.20 17.67 5.81
C ALA A 104 5.23 17.66 7.00
N ARG A 105 3.98 17.33 6.71
CA ARG A 105 2.92 17.28 7.73
C ARG A 105 2.17 15.96 7.63
N VAL A 106 1.72 15.51 8.80
CA VAL A 106 0.82 14.36 8.95
C VAL A 106 -0.47 14.80 9.62
N GLN A 107 -1.51 14.03 9.46
CA GLN A 107 -2.76 14.23 10.17
C GLN A 107 -3.03 12.97 11.00
N ASP A 108 -3.04 13.14 12.32
CA ASP A 108 -3.43 12.05 13.24
C ASP A 108 -4.92 11.74 13.14
N GLY A 109 -5.29 10.48 13.34
CA GLY A 109 -6.67 10.02 13.23
C GLY A 109 -7.24 9.96 11.81
N ALA A 110 -6.43 10.20 10.78
CA ALA A 110 -6.81 10.08 9.38
C ALA A 110 -5.85 9.16 8.61
N LEU A 111 -6.41 8.34 7.74
CA LEU A 111 -5.64 7.50 6.82
C LEU A 111 -5.85 7.99 5.40
N GLU A 112 -4.78 7.99 4.60
CA GLU A 112 -4.89 8.25 3.18
C GLU A 112 -5.67 7.11 2.51
N GLY A 113 -6.78 7.46 1.88
CA GLY A 113 -7.56 6.53 1.07
C GLY A 113 -6.96 6.32 -0.31
N SER A 114 -7.29 5.20 -0.94
CA SER A 114 -6.98 4.99 -2.35
C SER A 114 -7.78 5.96 -3.21
N ASN A 115 -7.15 6.56 -4.22
CA ASN A 115 -7.83 7.35 -5.25
C ASN A 115 -8.49 6.48 -6.33
N VAL A 116 -8.38 5.16 -6.21
CA VAL A 116 -9.04 4.19 -7.10
C VAL A 116 -10.40 3.83 -6.50
N SER A 117 -11.47 4.02 -7.28
CA SER A 117 -12.80 3.60 -6.88
C SER A 117 -12.92 2.08 -6.99
N ALA A 118 -13.25 1.41 -5.87
CA ALA A 118 -13.51 -0.03 -5.87
C ALA A 118 -14.71 -0.38 -6.76
N VAL A 119 -15.73 0.47 -6.81
CA VAL A 119 -16.92 0.30 -7.66
C VAL A 119 -16.55 0.37 -9.14
N GLU A 120 -15.76 1.37 -9.55
CA GLU A 120 -15.30 1.50 -10.94
C GLU A 120 -14.44 0.31 -11.36
N THR A 121 -13.56 -0.17 -10.48
CA THR A 121 -12.75 -1.36 -10.72
C THR A 121 -13.62 -2.62 -10.88
N MET A 122 -14.65 -2.79 -10.04
CA MET A 122 -15.61 -3.91 -10.17
C MET A 122 -16.41 -3.82 -11.46
N VAL A 123 -16.87 -2.65 -11.88
CA VAL A 123 -17.57 -2.45 -13.16
C VAL A 123 -16.66 -2.78 -14.33
N ALA A 124 -15.40 -2.38 -14.32
CA ALA A 124 -14.42 -2.72 -15.35
C ALA A 124 -14.19 -4.24 -15.43
N MET A 125 -14.11 -4.95 -14.32
CA MET A 125 -13.99 -6.41 -14.26
C MET A 125 -15.23 -7.11 -14.84
N ILE A 126 -16.44 -6.66 -14.53
CA ILE A 126 -17.69 -7.21 -15.08
C ILE A 126 -17.73 -7.00 -16.59
N THR A 127 -17.34 -5.84 -17.10
CA THR A 127 -17.29 -5.56 -18.54
C THR A 127 -16.30 -6.47 -19.25
N ALA A 128 -15.10 -6.68 -18.68
CA ALA A 128 -14.10 -7.60 -19.22
C ALA A 128 -14.61 -9.05 -19.25
N ALA A 129 -15.27 -9.52 -18.19
CA ALA A 129 -15.88 -10.85 -18.13
C ALA A 129 -16.97 -11.04 -19.21
N ARG A 130 -17.82 -10.06 -19.43
CA ARG A 130 -18.83 -10.08 -20.50
C ARG A 130 -18.21 -10.11 -21.89
N GLN A 131 -17.16 -9.36 -22.16
CA GLN A 131 -16.44 -9.41 -23.42
C GLN A 131 -15.85 -10.79 -23.66
N PHE A 132 -15.28 -11.42 -22.66
CA PHE A 132 -14.75 -12.77 -22.74
C PHE A 132 -15.86 -13.80 -23.06
N GLU A 133 -17.01 -13.71 -22.39
CA GLU A 133 -18.17 -14.56 -22.68
C GLU A 133 -18.67 -14.40 -24.12
N HIS A 134 -18.73 -13.17 -24.63
CA HIS A 134 -19.11 -12.91 -26.02
C HIS A 134 -18.14 -13.53 -27.01
N GLN A 135 -16.84 -13.41 -26.77
CA GLN A 135 -15.82 -14.04 -27.61
C GLN A 135 -15.94 -15.57 -27.61
N MET A 136 -16.18 -16.18 -26.46
CA MET A 136 -16.39 -17.63 -26.35
C MET A 136 -17.65 -18.09 -27.11
N LYS A 137 -18.74 -17.35 -27.04
CA LYS A 137 -19.94 -17.62 -27.81
C LYS A 137 -19.71 -17.50 -29.31
N MET A 138 -18.96 -16.50 -29.75
CA MET A 138 -18.60 -16.34 -31.17
C MET A 138 -17.76 -17.51 -31.67
N LEU A 139 -16.78 -17.99 -30.90
CA LEU A 139 -15.99 -19.18 -31.24
C LEU A 139 -16.84 -20.45 -31.35
N GLN A 140 -17.73 -20.67 -30.40
CA GLN A 140 -18.66 -21.83 -30.44
C GLN A 140 -19.59 -21.77 -31.63
N THR A 141 -20.05 -20.60 -32.04
CA THR A 141 -20.88 -20.43 -33.22
C THR A 141 -20.10 -20.72 -34.49
N ALA A 142 -18.85 -20.24 -34.57
CA ALA A 142 -17.95 -20.52 -35.70
C ALA A 142 -17.68 -22.02 -35.83
N GLU A 143 -17.39 -22.73 -34.75
CA GLU A 143 -17.20 -24.19 -34.74
C GLU A 143 -18.44 -24.95 -35.21
N ARG A 144 -19.62 -24.55 -34.78
CA ARG A 144 -20.88 -25.15 -35.24
C ARG A 144 -21.10 -24.94 -36.72
N GLN A 145 -20.80 -23.77 -37.26
CA GLN A 145 -20.90 -23.46 -38.66
C GLN A 145 -19.93 -24.31 -39.49
N GLU A 146 -18.69 -24.46 -39.02
CA GLU A 146 -17.73 -25.35 -39.68
C GLU A 146 -18.19 -26.81 -39.70
N GLN A 147 -18.72 -27.32 -38.60
CA GLN A 147 -19.26 -28.68 -38.53
C GLN A 147 -20.47 -28.88 -39.47
N GLN A 148 -21.33 -27.88 -39.60
CA GLN A 148 -22.44 -27.92 -40.54
C GLN A 148 -21.96 -27.85 -41.98
N ALA A 149 -20.98 -27.03 -42.29
CA ALA A 149 -20.37 -26.93 -43.60
C ALA A 149 -19.69 -28.25 -43.99
N MET A 150 -18.99 -28.89 -43.09
CA MET A 150 -18.39 -30.21 -43.30
C MET A 150 -19.44 -31.30 -43.59
N ARG A 151 -20.57 -31.28 -42.88
CA ARG A 151 -21.68 -32.24 -43.13
C ARG A 151 -22.31 -32.04 -44.49
N LEU A 152 -22.40 -30.81 -44.99
CA LEU A 152 -22.92 -30.52 -46.33
C LEU A 152 -21.93 -30.88 -47.43
N LEU A 153 -20.63 -30.83 -47.14
CA LEU A 153 -19.57 -31.19 -48.09
C LEU A 153 -19.27 -32.69 -48.11
N THR A 154 -19.70 -33.45 -47.11
CA THR A 154 -19.62 -34.91 -47.12
C THR A 154 -20.82 -35.44 -47.93
N PRO A 155 -20.64 -35.89 -49.15
CA PRO A 155 -21.75 -36.50 -49.86
C PRO A 155 -22.22 -37.73 -49.08
N ASN A 156 -23.54 -37.84 -48.89
CA ASN A 156 -24.13 -39.09 -48.46
C ASN A 156 -23.79 -40.14 -49.51
N GLY A 157 -22.64 -40.77 -49.27
CA GLY A 157 -22.23 -41.85 -50.19
C GLY A 157 -23.20 -43.01 -50.16
N MET A 158 -23.73 -43.25 -51.27
CA MET A 158 -24.07 -44.59 -51.50
C MET A 158 -22.89 -45.32 -52.05
#